data_7414cb0f1cd708fb35e61263fca47cdc
#
_entry.id   7414cb0f1cd708fb35e61263fca47cdc
#
_cell.length_a   1.000
_cell.length_b   1.000
_cell.length_c   1.000
_cell.angle_alpha   90.00
_cell.angle_beta   90.00
_cell.angle_gamma   90.00
#
_symmetry.space_group_name_H-M   'P 1'
#
loop_
_entity.id
_entity.type
_entity.pdbx_description
1 polymer ?
#
loop_
_entity_poly.entity_id
_entity_poly.type
_entity_poly.pdbx_seq_one_letter_code
_entity_poly.pdbx_strand_id
1 'polypeptide(L)'
;MFQKSQTGKIIIETSVPESEGSIPASWDWIGQGNWCWGLASAPIRNKFHLEYLKNKGLKPIITPFLAHPETRRRFYKDNNRDVPQTEESLKGYFEVFGNDFIWEGFTEEDSSGVGFSRNFLEYPPYSYNEAQRRLERFLREGLAEIQKYASRIHKWVRCGFASSSHIYAKIGLDAVLLERTNDDIDDIQTGIAFTRGAGKQYKCSWGIDFSLWWGVFYGGVQDLSTSYHRRNWMISYFSGADYLAIEGGDLLCYPNGKLSRLGNDFEHFSRWIQRIPRGIPIVPVAVILPSNHGWITPPYWETQQFAWNYARLRRNPGEKGIDVFFTTIFPGSNFAMDPFPFGNYEDNDPPASPFALSCVTPRYAPLPQNVFYSKAYIPFGKFKNRKEANKFLRENNIDISPYRPMGVSRWGDIFDVFTEEVENEVLNSYKVVVVLGPLLLQDELKQKLIKHIRNGGIVVISAGVIRPEDHDWTGIQMIPELHTGYRWKWQKDDWNNESFRFVPANVDSNSEVIVWANKNAPLITHTQMGKGNLYISLAPWFETSSGILMGAVIKLLDTLFTSLVPFEISGPPCEWLFTEDNEYQKIVIVNHEDFSWEGSITYKIPFS
;
A
#
# COMPACT_ATOMS: atom_id res chain seq x y z
N MET A 1 18.53 -18.17 1.21
CA MET A 1 17.39 -17.96 2.12
C MET A 1 17.80 -16.88 3.10
N PHE A 2 17.29 -15.64 2.96
CA PHE A 2 17.53 -14.63 3.99
C PHE A 2 16.75 -15.03 5.22
N GLN A 3 17.46 -15.22 6.34
CA GLN A 3 16.80 -15.31 7.63
C GLN A 3 16.02 -14.01 7.83
N LYS A 4 14.68 -14.07 7.87
CA LYS A 4 13.85 -12.91 8.19
C LYS A 4 14.33 -12.34 9.52
N SER A 5 14.97 -11.18 9.46
CA SER A 5 15.43 -10.50 10.65
C SER A 5 14.21 -10.10 11.48
N GLN A 6 14.20 -10.43 12.76
CA GLN A 6 13.15 -9.96 13.68
C GLN A 6 13.16 -8.44 13.89
N THR A 7 14.13 -7.75 13.33
CA THR A 7 14.38 -6.32 13.57
C THR A 7 14.33 -5.46 12.32
N GLY A 8 13.92 -5.92 11.15
CA GLY A 8 13.90 -5.09 9.94
C GLY A 8 15.23 -4.34 9.67
N LYS A 9 15.43 -3.86 8.46
CA LYS A 9 16.59 -3.03 8.09
C LYS A 9 16.14 -1.62 7.76
N ILE A 10 16.89 -0.65 8.27
CA ILE A 10 16.68 0.75 7.94
C ILE A 10 17.63 1.15 6.82
N ILE A 11 17.12 1.88 5.86
CA ILE A 11 17.84 2.37 4.71
C ILE A 11 17.66 3.86 4.64
N ILE A 12 18.76 4.58 4.50
CA ILE A 12 18.74 6.02 4.31
C ILE A 12 19.33 6.33 2.95
N GLU A 13 18.53 6.95 2.14
CA GLU A 13 18.95 7.47 0.86
C GLU A 13 19.28 8.96 0.98
N THR A 14 20.48 9.31 0.59
CA THR A 14 20.90 10.72 0.48
C THR A 14 21.59 10.96 -0.83
N SER A 15 21.45 12.16 -1.37
CA SER A 15 22.22 12.60 -2.52
C SER A 15 23.69 12.77 -2.14
N VAL A 16 24.60 12.18 -2.93
CA VAL A 16 26.02 12.39 -2.73
C VAL A 16 26.43 13.69 -3.40
N PRO A 17 27.14 14.61 -2.71
CA PRO A 17 27.67 15.80 -3.33
C PRO A 17 28.55 15.47 -4.54
N GLU A 18 28.32 16.12 -5.65
CA GLU A 18 29.09 15.90 -6.90
C GLU A 18 30.54 16.41 -6.81
N SER A 19 30.90 17.19 -5.81
CA SER A 19 32.22 17.77 -5.68
C SER A 19 33.22 16.80 -5.07
N GLU A 20 34.33 16.61 -5.78
CA GLU A 20 35.53 15.99 -5.26
C GLU A 20 36.00 16.74 -4.02
N GLY A 21 35.93 16.16 -2.87
CA GLY A 21 36.69 16.70 -1.75
C GLY A 21 36.22 16.49 -0.35
N SER A 22 34.97 16.58 -0.04
CA SER A 22 34.53 16.37 1.34
C SER A 22 33.24 15.57 1.42
N ILE A 23 33.33 14.42 2.04
CA ILE A 23 32.16 13.71 2.52
C ILE A 23 31.54 14.60 3.60
N PRO A 24 30.26 14.94 3.49
CA PRO A 24 29.63 15.80 4.48
C PRO A 24 29.80 15.21 5.88
N ALA A 25 30.11 16.07 6.86
CA ALA A 25 30.21 15.64 8.26
C ALA A 25 28.89 15.04 8.78
N SER A 26 27.77 15.41 8.17
CA SER A 26 26.46 14.79 8.40
C SER A 26 26.43 13.27 8.16
N TRP A 27 27.41 12.69 7.52
CA TRP A 27 27.45 11.27 7.22
C TRP A 27 28.09 10.41 8.32
N ASP A 28 28.81 11.01 9.25
CA ASP A 28 29.53 10.27 10.29
C ASP A 28 28.60 9.55 11.28
N TRP A 29 27.37 9.99 11.43
CA TRP A 29 26.40 9.36 12.31
C TRP A 29 25.65 8.17 11.65
N ILE A 30 25.62 8.09 10.32
CA ILE A 30 24.88 7.07 9.57
C ILE A 30 25.47 5.66 9.78
N GLY A 31 26.73 5.53 10.13
CA GLY A 31 27.38 4.24 10.40
C GLY A 31 27.02 3.57 11.73
N GLN A 32 26.12 4.13 12.52
CA GLN A 32 25.81 3.64 13.86
C GLN A 32 24.51 2.83 13.89
N GLY A 33 24.54 1.55 13.52
CA GLY A 33 23.37 0.66 13.62
C GLY A 33 23.13 -0.22 12.40
N ASN A 34 21.92 -0.76 12.25
CA ASN A 34 21.52 -1.60 11.12
C ASN A 34 21.16 -0.77 9.86
N TRP A 35 21.99 0.16 9.48
CA TRP A 35 21.73 1.09 8.41
C TRP A 35 22.35 0.61 7.10
N CYS A 36 21.57 0.61 6.05
CA CYS A 36 22.09 0.56 4.69
C CYS A 36 21.99 1.95 4.10
N TRP A 37 22.95 2.33 3.30
CA TRP A 37 22.92 3.61 2.62
C TRP A 37 22.50 3.46 1.16
N GLY A 38 21.46 4.21 0.76
CA GLY A 38 21.08 4.39 -0.62
C GLY A 38 21.82 5.57 -1.22
N LEU A 39 22.47 5.34 -2.35
CA LEU A 39 23.06 6.41 -3.15
C LEU A 39 22.18 6.63 -4.37
N ALA A 40 21.39 7.71 -4.35
CA ALA A 40 20.66 8.11 -5.53
C ALA A 40 21.62 8.46 -6.67
N SER A 41 21.31 7.92 -7.81
CA SER A 41 21.70 8.32 -9.15
C SER A 41 23.07 8.98 -9.37
N ALA A 42 24.12 8.19 -9.46
CA ALA A 42 25.20 8.57 -10.38
C ALA A 42 25.87 7.34 -10.93
N PRO A 43 26.12 7.30 -12.23
CA PRO A 43 26.55 6.10 -12.91
C PRO A 43 27.94 5.62 -12.48
N ILE A 44 28.81 6.48 -12.05
CA ILE A 44 30.14 6.10 -11.56
C ILE A 44 30.47 6.99 -10.38
N ARG A 45 30.53 6.37 -9.21
CA ARG A 45 31.00 7.07 -8.02
C ARG A 45 32.52 7.06 -7.96
N ASN A 46 33.08 8.15 -7.47
CA ASN A 46 34.48 8.19 -7.14
C ASN A 46 34.82 7.00 -6.22
N LYS A 47 35.83 6.21 -6.58
CA LYS A 47 36.27 5.03 -5.83
C LYS A 47 36.51 5.35 -4.35
N PHE A 48 36.99 6.54 -4.04
CA PHE A 48 37.17 7.02 -2.67
C PHE A 48 35.87 7.01 -1.85
N HIS A 49 34.74 7.46 -2.43
CA HIS A 49 33.45 7.42 -1.75
C HIS A 49 32.98 6.00 -1.51
N LEU A 50 33.16 5.11 -2.48
CA LEU A 50 32.78 3.71 -2.34
C LEU A 50 33.62 3.01 -1.27
N GLU A 51 34.92 3.25 -1.23
CA GLU A 51 35.81 2.73 -0.18
C GLU A 51 35.48 3.30 1.20
N TYR A 52 35.10 4.57 1.29
CA TYR A 52 34.63 5.19 2.52
C TYR A 52 33.38 4.48 3.06
N LEU A 53 32.35 4.26 2.22
CA LEU A 53 31.13 3.54 2.61
C LEU A 53 31.44 2.14 3.09
N LYS A 54 32.30 1.42 2.37
CA LYS A 54 32.74 0.08 2.74
C LYS A 54 33.43 0.05 4.11
N ASN A 55 34.32 1.01 4.35
CA ASN A 55 35.05 1.15 5.61
C ASN A 55 34.13 1.48 6.79
N LYS A 56 33.00 2.14 6.53
CA LYS A 56 31.93 2.39 7.52
C LYS A 56 31.00 1.18 7.70
N GLY A 57 31.18 0.08 6.97
CA GLY A 57 30.32 -1.10 7.02
C GLY A 57 28.96 -0.90 6.33
N LEU A 58 28.84 0.10 5.48
CA LEU A 58 27.61 0.46 4.80
C LEU A 58 27.48 -0.26 3.47
N LYS A 59 26.27 -0.69 3.12
CA LYS A 59 25.93 -1.31 1.85
C LYS A 59 25.28 -0.26 0.94
N PRO A 60 25.86 0.02 -0.21
CA PRO A 60 25.28 1.00 -1.12
C PRO A 60 24.04 0.43 -1.81
N ILE A 61 23.09 1.30 -2.06
CA ILE A 61 22.02 1.09 -3.03
C ILE A 61 22.41 1.86 -4.28
N ILE A 62 22.39 1.16 -5.39
CA ILE A 62 22.62 1.78 -6.69
C ILE A 62 21.28 1.98 -7.36
N THR A 63 20.97 3.21 -7.66
CA THR A 63 19.84 3.57 -8.51
C THR A 63 20.40 3.90 -9.90
N PRO A 64 20.51 2.95 -10.83
CA PRO A 64 20.98 3.22 -12.18
C PRO A 64 19.94 3.91 -13.04
N PHE A 65 19.01 4.62 -12.47
CA PHE A 65 17.90 5.30 -13.11
C PHE A 65 17.43 4.63 -14.40
N LEU A 66 16.24 4.06 -14.35
CA LEU A 66 15.56 3.51 -15.52
C LEU A 66 16.24 2.25 -16.07
N ALA A 67 15.86 1.10 -15.53
CA ALA A 67 16.42 -0.19 -15.95
C ALA A 67 16.18 -0.46 -17.43
N HIS A 68 15.04 -0.03 -17.98
CA HIS A 68 14.71 -0.28 -19.36
C HIS A 68 15.61 0.56 -20.31
N PRO A 69 16.31 -0.05 -21.29
CA PRO A 69 17.29 0.63 -22.13
C PRO A 69 16.72 1.80 -22.92
N GLU A 70 15.51 1.68 -23.41
CA GLU A 70 14.86 2.74 -24.18
C GLU A 70 14.49 3.93 -23.29
N THR A 71 13.94 3.66 -22.11
CA THR A 71 13.58 4.68 -21.12
C THR A 71 14.83 5.46 -20.70
N ARG A 72 15.90 4.73 -20.37
CA ARG A 72 17.19 5.30 -19.99
C ARG A 72 17.75 6.20 -21.10
N ARG A 73 17.78 5.73 -22.34
CA ARG A 73 18.25 6.53 -23.47
C ARG A 73 17.45 7.81 -23.65
N ARG A 74 16.13 7.74 -23.55
CA ARG A 74 15.25 8.93 -23.66
C ARG A 74 15.52 9.91 -22.54
N PHE A 75 15.52 9.45 -21.29
CA PHE A 75 15.74 10.31 -20.12
C PHE A 75 17.06 11.08 -20.21
N TYR A 76 18.17 10.40 -20.46
CA TYR A 76 19.49 11.06 -20.53
C TYR A 76 19.59 11.98 -21.75
N LYS A 77 19.02 11.60 -22.88
CA LYS A 77 18.96 12.45 -24.07
C LYS A 77 18.13 13.72 -23.85
N ASP A 78 16.97 13.58 -23.24
CA ASP A 78 16.08 14.73 -22.96
C ASP A 78 16.72 15.71 -21.96
N ASN A 79 17.64 15.24 -21.13
CA ASN A 79 18.41 16.05 -20.19
C ASN A 79 19.82 16.42 -20.68
N ASN A 80 20.15 16.21 -21.95
CA ASN A 80 21.48 16.47 -22.55
C ASN A 80 22.63 15.82 -21.76
N ARG A 81 22.43 14.60 -21.28
CA ARG A 81 23.42 13.82 -20.54
C ARG A 81 23.81 12.56 -21.31
N ASP A 82 25.03 12.10 -21.09
CA ASP A 82 25.49 10.83 -21.64
C ASP A 82 24.74 9.67 -21.00
N VAL A 83 24.35 8.69 -21.84
CA VAL A 83 23.62 7.50 -21.36
C VAL A 83 24.64 6.53 -20.75
N PRO A 84 24.60 6.31 -19.42
CA PRO A 84 25.50 5.35 -18.80
C PRO A 84 25.16 3.92 -19.22
N GLN A 85 26.18 3.12 -19.44
CA GLN A 85 26.00 1.68 -19.65
C GLN A 85 25.80 0.99 -18.30
N THR A 86 24.84 0.08 -18.21
CA THR A 86 24.57 -0.64 -16.97
C THR A 86 25.80 -1.39 -16.47
N GLU A 87 26.56 -2.02 -17.37
CA GLU A 87 27.78 -2.74 -17.03
C GLU A 87 28.86 -1.85 -16.46
N GLU A 88 29.06 -0.70 -17.07
CA GLU A 88 30.04 0.28 -16.61
C GLU A 88 29.65 0.85 -15.24
N SER A 89 28.37 1.14 -15.04
CA SER A 89 27.86 1.62 -13.76
C SER A 89 28.07 0.59 -12.65
N LEU A 90 27.86 -0.69 -12.92
CA LEU A 90 28.02 -1.77 -11.94
C LEU A 90 29.49 -2.11 -11.65
N LYS A 91 30.39 -1.94 -12.60
CA LYS A 91 31.78 -2.36 -12.49
C LYS A 91 32.47 -1.80 -11.23
N GLY A 92 32.38 -0.51 -10.99
CA GLY A 92 33.00 0.13 -9.84
C GLY A 92 32.47 -0.40 -8.51
N TYR A 93 31.18 -0.71 -8.45
CA TYR A 93 30.57 -1.30 -7.25
C TYR A 93 31.02 -2.74 -7.04
N PHE A 94 31.12 -3.55 -8.09
CA PHE A 94 31.66 -4.91 -7.97
C PHE A 94 33.13 -4.93 -7.52
N GLU A 95 33.93 -3.98 -7.97
CA GLU A 95 35.33 -3.86 -7.58
C GLU A 95 35.47 -3.55 -6.09
N VAL A 96 34.62 -2.71 -5.53
CA VAL A 96 34.71 -2.28 -4.12
C VAL A 96 33.92 -3.21 -3.20
N PHE A 97 32.70 -3.56 -3.54
CA PHE A 97 31.77 -4.28 -2.66
C PHE A 97 31.60 -5.76 -2.99
N GLY A 98 32.12 -6.22 -4.15
CA GLY A 98 31.84 -7.58 -4.61
C GLY A 98 30.35 -7.73 -4.91
N ASN A 99 29.67 -8.57 -4.12
CA ASN A 99 28.22 -8.79 -4.26
C ASN A 99 27.39 -8.10 -3.15
N ASP A 100 28.03 -7.26 -2.35
CA ASP A 100 27.41 -6.71 -1.13
C ASP A 100 26.83 -5.31 -1.35
N PHE A 101 26.04 -5.16 -2.40
CA PHE A 101 25.29 -3.95 -2.70
C PHE A 101 23.89 -4.29 -3.23
N ILE A 102 23.01 -3.29 -3.24
CA ILE A 102 21.65 -3.40 -3.72
C ILE A 102 21.53 -2.65 -5.04
N TRP A 103 20.91 -3.26 -6.02
CA TRP A 103 20.54 -2.64 -7.27
C TRP A 103 19.05 -2.29 -7.25
N GLU A 104 18.75 -1.04 -7.31
CA GLU A 104 17.43 -0.52 -7.49
C GLU A 104 17.22 -0.22 -8.96
N GLY A 105 16.65 -1.16 -9.67
CA GLY A 105 16.55 -1.09 -11.13
C GLY A 105 15.29 -0.40 -11.62
N PHE A 106 14.27 -0.43 -10.82
CA PHE A 106 12.99 0.18 -11.14
C PHE A 106 12.59 1.15 -10.05
N THR A 107 12.07 2.27 -10.49
CA THR A 107 11.49 3.30 -9.66
C THR A 107 10.11 3.65 -10.20
N GLU A 108 9.41 4.54 -9.55
CA GLU A 108 8.14 5.06 -10.04
C GLU A 108 8.25 5.68 -11.44
N GLU A 109 9.41 6.26 -11.78
CA GLU A 109 9.67 6.88 -13.08
C GLU A 109 9.65 5.87 -14.24
N ASP A 110 9.93 4.60 -14.00
CA ASP A 110 9.81 3.59 -15.05
C ASP A 110 8.36 3.41 -15.51
N SER A 111 7.41 3.67 -14.62
CA SER A 111 5.98 3.68 -14.94
C SER A 111 5.45 5.07 -15.32
N SER A 112 6.29 6.11 -15.27
CA SER A 112 5.93 7.49 -15.55
C SER A 112 5.92 7.84 -17.05
N GLY A 113 5.63 9.10 -17.36
CA GLY A 113 5.66 9.66 -18.72
C GLY A 113 7.01 9.59 -19.41
N VAL A 114 8.07 9.49 -18.65
CA VAL A 114 9.43 9.29 -19.18
C VAL A 114 9.60 7.85 -19.67
N GLY A 115 9.00 6.90 -18.96
CA GLY A 115 9.14 5.48 -19.21
C GLY A 115 8.01 4.88 -20.03
N PHE A 116 7.39 3.88 -19.44
CA PHE A 116 6.41 3.02 -20.10
C PHE A 116 5.12 3.74 -20.51
N SER A 117 4.70 4.75 -19.77
CA SER A 117 3.45 5.46 -20.05
C SER A 117 3.39 6.11 -21.44
N ARG A 118 4.52 6.55 -22.00
CA ARG A 118 4.56 7.02 -23.39
C ARG A 118 4.07 5.98 -24.40
N ASN A 119 4.32 4.73 -24.13
CA ASN A 119 3.83 3.64 -24.97
C ASN A 119 2.30 3.58 -25.00
N PHE A 120 1.65 3.90 -23.88
CA PHE A 120 0.20 3.98 -23.83
C PHE A 120 -0.37 5.23 -24.47
N LEU A 121 0.35 6.35 -24.50
CA LEU A 121 -0.07 7.54 -25.24
C LEU A 121 -0.13 7.28 -26.75
N GLU A 122 0.87 6.61 -27.28
CA GLU A 122 0.95 6.31 -28.70
C GLU A 122 0.00 5.17 -29.10
N TYR A 123 -0.11 4.16 -28.25
CA TYR A 123 -0.89 2.95 -28.48
C TYR A 123 -1.72 2.59 -27.23
N PRO A 124 -2.87 3.25 -26.99
CA PRO A 124 -3.70 2.95 -25.82
C PRO A 124 -4.10 1.48 -25.76
N PRO A 125 -4.03 0.82 -24.59
CA PRO A 125 -4.49 -0.55 -24.43
C PRO A 125 -6.02 -0.60 -24.55
N TYR A 126 -6.57 -1.69 -25.06
CA TYR A 126 -8.01 -1.88 -25.18
C TYR A 126 -8.63 -2.64 -23.99
N SER A 127 -7.81 -3.19 -23.09
CA SER A 127 -8.28 -3.93 -21.91
C SER A 127 -7.26 -3.90 -20.77
N TYR A 128 -7.71 -4.18 -19.55
CA TYR A 128 -6.86 -4.33 -18.37
C TYR A 128 -5.80 -5.42 -18.57
N ASN A 129 -6.20 -6.56 -19.14
CA ASN A 129 -5.27 -7.65 -19.43
C ASN A 129 -4.16 -7.26 -20.41
N GLU A 130 -4.48 -6.43 -21.39
CA GLU A 130 -3.45 -5.94 -22.31
C GLU A 130 -2.51 -4.97 -21.62
N ALA A 131 -3.05 -4.02 -20.86
CA ALA A 131 -2.25 -3.06 -20.11
C ALA A 131 -1.27 -3.76 -19.18
N GLN A 132 -1.76 -4.73 -18.41
CA GLN A 132 -0.96 -5.54 -17.50
C GLN A 132 0.15 -6.31 -18.22
N ARG A 133 -0.17 -7.02 -19.30
CA ARG A 133 0.82 -7.79 -20.08
C ARG A 133 1.90 -6.89 -20.70
N ARG A 134 1.52 -5.70 -21.16
CA ARG A 134 2.48 -4.75 -21.76
C ARG A 134 3.43 -4.21 -20.70
N LEU A 135 2.94 -3.85 -19.52
CA LEU A 135 3.80 -3.42 -18.42
C LEU A 135 4.72 -4.56 -17.96
N GLU A 136 4.18 -5.77 -17.75
CA GLU A 136 4.99 -6.92 -17.36
C GLU A 136 6.12 -7.21 -18.37
N ARG A 137 5.83 -7.12 -19.66
CA ARG A 137 6.85 -7.26 -20.70
C ARG A 137 7.94 -6.20 -20.58
N PHE A 138 7.57 -4.93 -20.46
CA PHE A 138 8.49 -3.82 -20.30
C PHE A 138 9.43 -4.02 -19.10
N LEU A 139 8.87 -4.41 -17.96
CA LEU A 139 9.66 -4.67 -16.74
C LEU A 139 10.62 -5.84 -16.93
N ARG A 140 10.18 -6.93 -17.58
CA ARG A 140 11.06 -8.08 -17.88
C ARG A 140 12.17 -7.74 -18.86
N GLU A 141 11.91 -6.89 -19.84
CA GLU A 141 12.93 -6.36 -20.75
C GLU A 141 13.99 -5.55 -19.99
N GLY A 142 13.57 -4.72 -19.02
CA GLY A 142 14.50 -4.02 -18.14
C GLY A 142 15.35 -4.95 -17.28
N LEU A 143 14.77 -6.02 -16.73
CA LEU A 143 15.54 -7.02 -15.97
C LEU A 143 16.54 -7.80 -16.85
N ALA A 144 16.26 -7.99 -18.11
CA ALA A 144 17.15 -8.70 -19.02
C ALA A 144 18.51 -7.99 -19.16
N GLU A 145 18.56 -6.66 -18.98
CA GLU A 145 19.80 -5.87 -19.01
C GLU A 145 20.82 -6.28 -17.94
N ILE A 146 20.33 -6.79 -16.82
CA ILE A 146 21.19 -7.21 -15.71
C ILE A 146 21.21 -8.74 -15.52
N GLN A 147 20.66 -9.49 -16.45
CA GLN A 147 20.49 -10.94 -16.32
C GLN A 147 21.82 -11.65 -15.97
N LYS A 148 22.94 -11.25 -16.57
CA LYS A 148 24.26 -11.82 -16.27
C LYS A 148 24.76 -11.54 -14.84
N TYR A 149 24.15 -10.58 -14.15
CA TYR A 149 24.50 -10.20 -12.77
C TYR A 149 23.40 -10.57 -11.78
N ALA A 150 22.22 -10.97 -12.25
CA ALA A 150 21.01 -11.11 -11.45
C ALA A 150 21.14 -12.06 -10.24
N SER A 151 22.00 -13.09 -10.34
CA SER A 151 22.28 -14.00 -9.23
C SER A 151 23.26 -13.46 -8.19
N ARG A 152 23.92 -12.33 -8.49
CA ARG A 152 24.99 -11.76 -7.66
C ARG A 152 24.57 -10.52 -6.89
N ILE A 153 23.46 -9.91 -7.24
CA ILE A 153 22.98 -8.65 -6.68
C ILE A 153 21.56 -8.77 -6.18
N HIS A 154 21.23 -7.97 -5.16
CA HIS A 154 19.84 -7.79 -4.71
C HIS A 154 19.13 -6.79 -5.60
N LYS A 155 17.97 -7.16 -6.11
CA LYS A 155 17.16 -6.37 -7.03
C LYS A 155 15.95 -5.81 -6.32
N TRP A 156 15.83 -4.52 -6.30
CA TRP A 156 14.73 -3.78 -5.67
C TRP A 156 13.95 -2.93 -6.64
N VAL A 157 12.75 -2.56 -6.18
CA VAL A 157 11.92 -1.52 -6.77
C VAL A 157 11.35 -0.64 -5.67
N ARG A 158 11.24 0.63 -5.95
CA ARG A 158 10.30 1.54 -5.30
C ARG A 158 9.10 1.73 -6.22
N CYS A 159 7.92 1.44 -5.74
CA CYS A 159 6.68 1.60 -6.51
C CYS A 159 5.82 2.70 -5.89
N GLY A 160 5.34 3.62 -6.72
CA GLY A 160 4.52 4.73 -6.28
C GLY A 160 3.07 4.35 -5.94
N PHE A 161 2.62 3.16 -6.37
CA PHE A 161 1.22 2.73 -6.18
C PHE A 161 1.14 1.35 -5.52
N ALA A 162 0.28 1.22 -4.52
CA ALA A 162 -0.01 -0.04 -3.87
C ALA A 162 -0.43 -1.13 -4.87
N SER A 163 -1.26 -0.77 -5.85
CA SER A 163 -1.74 -1.66 -6.91
C SER A 163 -0.64 -2.25 -7.80
N SER A 164 0.53 -1.63 -7.86
CA SER A 164 1.66 -2.14 -8.65
C SER A 164 2.55 -3.13 -7.91
N SER A 165 2.42 -3.28 -6.61
CA SER A 165 3.30 -4.12 -5.79
C SER A 165 3.37 -5.57 -6.29
N HIS A 166 2.24 -6.14 -6.70
CA HIS A 166 2.20 -7.54 -7.16
C HIS A 166 2.92 -7.76 -8.49
N ILE A 167 2.81 -6.83 -9.45
CA ILE A 167 3.48 -7.01 -10.74
C ILE A 167 5.00 -6.94 -10.59
N TYR A 168 5.50 -6.04 -9.76
CA TYR A 168 6.93 -5.95 -9.48
C TYR A 168 7.46 -7.19 -8.73
N ALA A 169 6.73 -7.67 -7.74
CA ALA A 169 7.08 -8.91 -7.06
C ALA A 169 7.08 -10.12 -8.02
N LYS A 170 6.08 -10.20 -8.90
CA LYS A 170 5.89 -11.27 -9.88
C LYS A 170 7.05 -11.39 -10.88
N ILE A 171 7.66 -10.30 -11.28
CA ILE A 171 8.78 -10.35 -12.23
C ILE A 171 10.09 -10.86 -11.60
N GLY A 172 10.12 -11.11 -10.29
CA GLY A 172 11.25 -11.74 -9.60
C GLY A 172 12.25 -10.79 -8.98
N LEU A 173 11.77 -9.66 -8.48
CA LEU A 173 12.58 -8.78 -7.64
C LEU A 173 12.74 -9.37 -6.24
N ASP A 174 13.86 -9.07 -5.60
CA ASP A 174 14.17 -9.55 -4.25
C ASP A 174 13.47 -8.73 -3.16
N ALA A 175 13.12 -7.49 -3.47
CA ALA A 175 12.30 -6.64 -2.58
C ALA A 175 11.44 -5.64 -3.36
N VAL A 176 10.26 -5.38 -2.80
CA VAL A 176 9.32 -4.35 -3.25
C VAL A 176 9.10 -3.37 -2.11
N LEU A 177 9.42 -2.10 -2.35
CA LEU A 177 9.18 -1.01 -1.43
C LEU A 177 8.09 -0.11 -2.02
N LEU A 178 7.13 0.26 -1.19
CA LEU A 178 6.12 1.22 -1.57
C LEU A 178 6.53 2.60 -1.11
N GLU A 179 6.70 3.51 -2.04
CA GLU A 179 6.97 4.90 -1.73
C GLU A 179 5.72 5.59 -1.17
N ARG A 180 5.92 6.37 -0.12
CA ARG A 180 4.92 7.26 0.46
C ARG A 180 5.54 8.62 0.71
N THR A 181 4.91 9.62 0.17
CA THR A 181 5.33 11.01 0.32
C THR A 181 4.75 11.65 1.57
N ASN A 182 5.14 12.87 1.88
CA ASN A 182 4.58 13.61 3.00
C ASN A 182 3.08 13.92 2.87
N ASP A 183 2.53 13.80 1.66
CA ASP A 183 1.13 14.10 1.39
C ASP A 183 0.23 12.87 1.47
N ASP A 184 0.76 11.69 1.17
CA ASP A 184 -0.01 10.45 1.02
C ASP A 184 0.36 9.34 2.02
N ILE A 185 1.17 9.67 3.01
CA ILE A 185 1.60 8.71 4.04
C ILE A 185 0.46 8.25 4.96
N ASP A 186 -0.65 8.98 5.00
CA ASP A 186 -1.88 8.61 5.68
C ASP A 186 -2.59 7.39 5.05
N ASP A 187 -2.19 7.00 3.86
CA ASP A 187 -2.64 5.79 3.16
C ASP A 187 -1.74 4.55 3.42
N ILE A 188 -0.85 4.64 4.37
CA ILE A 188 0.17 3.61 4.60
C ILE A 188 -0.40 2.22 4.88
N GLN A 189 -1.55 2.13 5.55
CA GLN A 189 -2.18 0.86 5.91
C GLN A 189 -2.56 0.04 4.67
N THR A 190 -3.18 0.69 3.68
CA THR A 190 -3.48 0.06 2.40
C THR A 190 -2.20 -0.36 1.69
N GLY A 191 -1.21 0.52 1.65
CA GLY A 191 0.09 0.22 1.07
C GLY A 191 0.75 -0.99 1.70
N ILE A 192 0.74 -1.09 3.02
CA ILE A 192 1.24 -2.24 3.77
C ILE A 192 0.51 -3.52 3.39
N ALA A 193 -0.82 -3.51 3.36
CA ALA A 193 -1.63 -4.69 3.04
C ALA A 193 -1.28 -5.24 1.64
N PHE A 194 -1.11 -4.37 0.65
CA PHE A 194 -0.72 -4.76 -0.71
C PHE A 194 0.73 -5.25 -0.79
N THR A 195 1.66 -4.49 -0.26
CA THR A 195 3.09 -4.78 -0.41
C THR A 195 3.49 -6.02 0.42
N ARG A 196 2.95 -6.16 1.64
CA ARG A 196 3.13 -7.35 2.47
C ARG A 196 2.52 -8.59 1.82
N GLY A 197 1.32 -8.46 1.26
CA GLY A 197 0.67 -9.52 0.51
C GLY A 197 1.48 -9.96 -0.70
N ALA A 198 1.96 -9.02 -1.52
CA ALA A 198 2.82 -9.29 -2.65
C ALA A 198 4.13 -10.00 -2.22
N GLY A 199 4.76 -9.52 -1.14
CA GLY A 199 5.95 -10.15 -0.57
C GLY A 199 5.72 -11.60 -0.16
N LYS A 200 4.58 -11.90 0.47
CA LYS A 200 4.21 -13.28 0.85
C LYS A 200 3.88 -14.15 -0.37
N GLN A 201 3.14 -13.61 -1.35
CA GLN A 201 2.72 -14.34 -2.54
C GLN A 201 3.91 -14.77 -3.39
N TYR A 202 4.85 -13.87 -3.62
CA TYR A 202 5.99 -14.10 -4.51
C TYR A 202 7.30 -14.37 -3.77
N LYS A 203 7.25 -14.50 -2.44
CA LYS A 203 8.40 -14.87 -1.58
C LYS A 203 9.56 -13.89 -1.67
N CYS A 204 9.26 -12.61 -1.81
CA CYS A 204 10.23 -11.52 -1.77
C CYS A 204 10.10 -10.70 -0.49
N SER A 205 11.12 -9.91 -0.18
CA SER A 205 11.06 -8.92 0.90
C SER A 205 10.16 -7.76 0.52
N TRP A 206 9.67 -7.05 1.53
CA TRP A 206 8.85 -5.87 1.32
C TRP A 206 9.22 -4.75 2.28
N GLY A 207 8.83 -3.54 1.94
CA GLY A 207 9.08 -2.39 2.77
C GLY A 207 8.31 -1.16 2.38
N ILE A 208 8.55 -0.08 3.11
CA ILE A 208 8.02 1.25 2.84
C ILE A 208 9.19 2.18 2.65
N ASP A 209 9.11 3.00 1.63
CA ASP A 209 9.99 4.14 1.40
C ASP A 209 9.26 5.43 1.76
N PHE A 210 9.83 6.16 2.69
CA PHE A 210 9.30 7.45 3.16
C PHE A 210 10.01 8.56 2.40
N SER A 211 9.41 9.02 1.32
CA SER A 211 9.96 10.15 0.55
C SER A 211 9.67 11.46 1.26
N LEU A 212 10.72 12.03 1.83
CA LEU A 212 10.63 13.30 2.56
C LEU A 212 10.70 14.52 1.64
N TRP A 213 11.03 14.32 0.37
CA TRP A 213 11.24 15.41 -0.57
C TRP A 213 9.97 15.98 -1.16
N TRP A 214 8.95 15.15 -1.28
CA TRP A 214 7.71 15.50 -1.95
C TRP A 214 6.63 15.93 -0.97
N GLY A 215 5.61 16.54 -1.50
CA GLY A 215 4.43 16.92 -0.75
C GLY A 215 4.48 18.32 -0.16
N VAL A 216 3.51 18.61 0.69
CA VAL A 216 3.30 19.91 1.32
C VAL A 216 4.53 20.37 2.11
N PHE A 217 5.27 19.44 2.68
CA PHE A 217 6.43 19.74 3.53
C PHE A 217 7.74 19.81 2.77
N TYR A 218 7.73 19.75 1.47
CA TYR A 218 8.93 19.78 0.66
C TYR A 218 9.88 20.93 1.08
N GLY A 219 11.09 20.54 1.47
CA GLY A 219 12.12 21.48 1.92
C GLY A 219 11.88 22.13 3.29
N GLY A 220 10.89 21.65 4.06
CA GLY A 220 10.59 22.21 5.39
C GLY A 220 10.35 21.19 6.50
N VAL A 221 10.37 19.90 6.18
CA VAL A 221 10.06 18.83 7.13
C VAL A 221 11.03 18.73 8.31
N GLN A 222 12.26 19.20 8.17
CA GLN A 222 13.31 19.12 9.20
C GLN A 222 12.90 19.79 10.52
N ASP A 223 12.15 20.86 10.45
CA ASP A 223 11.79 21.71 11.59
C ASP A 223 10.34 21.53 12.03
N LEU A 224 9.56 20.71 11.32
CA LEU A 224 8.18 20.42 11.66
C LEU A 224 8.07 19.34 12.74
N SER A 225 6.88 19.19 13.31
CA SER A 225 6.60 18.05 14.19
C SER A 225 6.75 16.73 13.43
N THR A 226 7.39 15.80 14.08
CA THR A 226 7.70 14.50 13.49
C THR A 226 6.80 13.38 14.01
N SER A 227 5.78 13.70 14.81
CA SER A 227 4.89 12.69 15.38
C SER A 227 4.20 11.85 14.31
N TYR A 228 3.85 12.48 13.19
CA TYR A 228 3.26 11.83 12.03
C TYR A 228 4.21 10.79 11.42
N HIS A 229 5.47 11.15 11.16
CA HIS A 229 6.47 10.23 10.64
C HIS A 229 6.77 9.11 11.62
N ARG A 230 6.91 9.43 12.93
CA ARG A 230 7.15 8.41 13.96
C ARG A 230 6.06 7.36 14.01
N ARG A 231 4.79 7.77 13.92
CA ARG A 231 3.65 6.82 13.88
C ARG A 231 3.75 5.89 12.67
N ASN A 232 4.05 6.43 11.50
CA ASN A 232 4.19 5.64 10.27
C ASN A 232 5.39 4.69 10.32
N TRP A 233 6.52 5.11 10.88
CA TRP A 233 7.65 4.21 11.08
C TRP A 233 7.30 3.06 12.03
N MET A 234 6.58 3.35 13.11
CA MET A 234 6.12 2.33 14.06
C MET A 234 5.14 1.36 13.43
N ILE A 235 4.15 1.86 12.69
CA ILE A 235 3.19 1.03 11.97
C ILE A 235 3.93 0.09 11.02
N SER A 236 4.79 0.63 10.15
CA SER A 236 5.54 -0.17 9.18
C SER A 236 6.43 -1.23 9.85
N TYR A 237 7.11 -0.86 10.94
CA TYR A 237 7.95 -1.77 11.68
C TYR A 237 7.16 -2.94 12.27
N PHE A 238 6.08 -2.68 12.99
CA PHE A 238 5.27 -3.72 13.62
C PHE A 238 4.39 -4.48 12.63
N SER A 239 4.07 -3.92 11.47
CA SER A 239 3.46 -4.66 10.36
C SER A 239 4.41 -5.64 9.68
N GLY A 240 5.68 -5.63 10.06
CA GLY A 240 6.65 -6.63 9.63
C GLY A 240 7.49 -6.23 8.41
N ALA A 241 7.58 -4.94 8.08
CA ALA A 241 8.42 -4.48 6.97
C ALA A 241 9.87 -4.94 7.12
N ASP A 242 10.41 -5.60 6.11
CA ASP A 242 11.81 -6.02 6.09
C ASP A 242 12.73 -4.81 5.92
N TYR A 243 12.22 -3.77 5.25
CA TYR A 243 12.94 -2.54 4.96
C TYR A 243 12.10 -1.30 5.28
N LEU A 244 12.74 -0.32 5.91
CA LEU A 244 12.24 1.03 6.09
C LEU A 244 13.24 1.96 5.41
N ALA A 245 12.90 2.45 4.24
CA ALA A 245 13.71 3.39 3.50
C ALA A 245 13.31 4.83 3.82
N ILE A 246 14.28 5.73 3.81
CA ILE A 246 14.08 7.16 3.99
C ILE A 246 14.72 7.84 2.79
N GLU A 247 13.92 8.23 1.84
CA GLU A 247 14.34 9.09 0.76
C GLU A 247 14.45 10.54 1.25
N GLY A 248 15.53 11.22 0.87
CA GLY A 248 15.81 12.56 1.41
C GLY A 248 16.48 12.53 2.78
N GLY A 249 17.37 11.55 3.00
CA GLY A 249 18.12 11.43 4.24
C GLY A 249 18.99 12.65 4.59
N ASP A 250 19.30 13.51 3.62
CA ASP A 250 19.90 14.83 3.84
C ASP A 250 19.02 15.78 4.67
N LEU A 251 17.70 15.54 4.70
CA LEU A 251 16.77 16.28 5.57
C LEU A 251 16.86 15.86 7.05
N LEU A 252 17.49 14.73 7.35
CA LEU A 252 17.74 14.29 8.72
C LEU A 252 18.85 15.10 9.42
N CYS A 253 19.65 15.83 8.66
CA CYS A 253 20.76 16.62 9.18
C CYS A 253 20.77 18.03 8.59
N TYR A 254 21.30 18.97 9.38
CA TYR A 254 21.68 20.28 8.86
C TYR A 254 23.04 20.21 8.14
N PRO A 255 23.37 21.20 7.29
CA PRO A 255 24.66 21.23 6.59
C PRO A 255 25.89 21.18 7.49
N ASN A 256 25.75 21.57 8.76
CA ASN A 256 26.82 21.52 9.77
C ASN A 256 26.98 20.15 10.44
N GLY A 257 26.26 19.13 9.99
CA GLY A 257 26.30 17.76 10.51
C GLY A 257 25.47 17.51 11.79
N LYS A 258 24.79 18.51 12.32
CA LYS A 258 23.86 18.28 13.43
C LYS A 258 22.58 17.67 12.94
N LEU A 259 22.03 16.73 13.71
CA LEU A 259 20.71 16.18 13.44
C LEU A 259 19.65 17.29 13.48
N SER A 260 18.75 17.25 12.50
CA SER A 260 17.52 18.02 12.53
C SER A 260 16.58 17.47 13.61
N ARG A 261 15.44 18.14 13.85
CA ARG A 261 14.40 17.60 14.73
C ARG A 261 13.92 16.24 14.24
N LEU A 262 13.66 16.12 12.92
CA LEU A 262 13.30 14.84 12.28
C LEU A 262 14.42 13.81 12.44
N GLY A 263 15.68 14.19 12.24
CA GLY A 263 16.82 13.31 12.41
C GLY A 263 16.99 12.79 13.84
N ASN A 264 16.78 13.63 14.85
CA ASN A 264 16.80 13.19 16.25
C ASN A 264 15.70 12.15 16.53
N ASP A 265 14.48 12.39 16.06
CA ASP A 265 13.38 11.45 16.26
C ASP A 265 13.63 10.14 15.52
N PHE A 266 14.23 10.19 14.33
CA PHE A 266 14.59 9.02 13.57
C PHE A 266 15.72 8.21 14.24
N GLU A 267 16.72 8.87 14.79
CA GLU A 267 17.77 8.22 15.58
C GLU A 267 17.19 7.50 16.80
N HIS A 268 16.29 8.16 17.53
CA HIS A 268 15.60 7.55 18.67
C HIS A 268 14.82 6.31 18.24
N PHE A 269 14.05 6.40 17.16
CA PHE A 269 13.32 5.27 16.62
C PHE A 269 14.26 4.12 16.23
N SER A 270 15.34 4.40 15.52
CA SER A 270 16.29 3.37 15.09
C SER A 270 16.96 2.65 16.26
N ARG A 271 17.32 3.37 17.32
CA ARG A 271 17.86 2.78 18.55
C ARG A 271 16.82 1.97 19.32
N TRP A 272 15.58 2.41 19.28
CA TRP A 272 14.48 1.75 19.97
C TRP A 272 14.14 0.40 19.34
N ILE A 273 14.05 0.30 18.01
CA ILE A 273 13.75 -0.95 17.31
C ILE A 273 14.84 -2.01 17.43
N GLN A 274 16.08 -1.61 17.73
CA GLN A 274 17.15 -2.56 18.02
C GLN A 274 16.95 -3.31 19.35
N ARG A 275 16.16 -2.75 20.25
CA ARG A 275 15.93 -3.29 21.61
C ARG A 275 14.58 -3.99 21.74
N ILE A 276 13.63 -3.65 20.88
CA ILE A 276 12.27 -4.16 20.94
C ILE A 276 12.01 -4.99 19.69
N PRO A 277 12.09 -6.32 19.79
CA PRO A 277 11.73 -7.18 18.68
C PRO A 277 10.25 -6.98 18.32
N ARG A 278 9.97 -6.86 17.04
CA ARG A 278 8.60 -6.63 16.57
C ARG A 278 7.70 -7.85 16.69
N GLY A 279 8.26 -9.05 16.63
CA GLY A 279 7.51 -10.29 16.48
C GLY A 279 7.06 -10.52 15.02
N ILE A 280 6.20 -11.50 14.83
CA ILE A 280 5.56 -11.84 13.56
C ILE A 280 4.15 -11.27 13.56
N PRO A 281 3.77 -10.43 12.60
CA PRO A 281 2.41 -9.90 12.53
C PRO A 281 1.38 -11.01 12.31
N ILE A 282 0.30 -10.96 13.08
CA ILE A 282 -0.85 -11.86 12.96
C ILE A 282 -1.88 -11.18 12.04
N VAL A 283 -1.95 -11.66 10.82
CA VAL A 283 -2.79 -11.10 9.74
C VAL A 283 -3.69 -12.21 9.22
N PRO A 284 -4.89 -12.39 9.79
CA PRO A 284 -5.73 -13.57 9.51
C PRO A 284 -6.65 -13.43 8.31
N VAL A 285 -6.70 -12.27 7.64
CA VAL A 285 -7.60 -12.02 6.50
C VAL A 285 -6.82 -11.84 5.21
N ALA A 286 -7.13 -12.65 4.21
CA ALA A 286 -6.65 -12.49 2.84
C ALA A 286 -7.72 -11.81 1.98
N VAL A 287 -7.34 -10.81 1.19
CA VAL A 287 -8.18 -10.19 0.17
C VAL A 287 -7.62 -10.57 -1.20
N ILE A 288 -8.42 -11.20 -2.05
CA ILE A 288 -8.00 -11.61 -3.40
C ILE A 288 -8.57 -10.65 -4.43
N LEU A 289 -7.70 -10.11 -5.27
CA LEU A 289 -8.01 -9.22 -6.39
C LEU A 289 -7.63 -9.87 -7.73
N PRO A 290 -8.21 -9.43 -8.86
CA PRO A 290 -7.70 -9.81 -10.16
C PRO A 290 -6.27 -9.28 -10.37
N SER A 291 -5.39 -10.07 -10.97
CA SER A 291 -3.99 -9.69 -11.23
C SER A 291 -3.85 -8.44 -12.11
N ASN A 292 -4.89 -8.13 -12.87
CA ASN A 292 -4.99 -6.95 -13.72
C ASN A 292 -5.78 -5.79 -13.09
N HIS A 293 -5.91 -5.76 -11.75
CA HIS A 293 -6.59 -4.65 -11.06
C HIS A 293 -5.82 -3.33 -11.16
N GLY A 294 -6.48 -2.23 -10.86
CA GLY A 294 -5.82 -0.94 -10.68
C GLY A 294 -5.63 -0.11 -11.97
N TRP A 295 -6.01 -0.60 -13.14
CA TRP A 295 -5.91 0.12 -14.40
C TRP A 295 -7.04 1.14 -14.62
N ILE A 296 -7.26 1.97 -13.63
CA ILE A 296 -8.29 3.02 -13.65
C ILE A 296 -7.60 4.34 -13.96
N THR A 297 -8.19 5.14 -14.84
CA THR A 297 -7.70 6.49 -15.11
C THR A 297 -8.59 7.52 -14.45
N PRO A 298 -8.15 8.15 -13.39
CA PRO A 298 -8.83 9.34 -12.86
C PRO A 298 -8.67 10.52 -13.82
N PRO A 299 -9.74 11.29 -14.12
CA PRO A 299 -9.70 12.33 -15.14
C PRO A 299 -8.69 13.44 -14.92
N TYR A 300 -8.25 13.66 -13.70
CA TYR A 300 -7.34 14.76 -13.32
C TYR A 300 -5.91 14.31 -13.05
N TRP A 301 -5.62 13.02 -13.09
CA TRP A 301 -4.26 12.52 -13.09
C TRP A 301 -3.60 12.64 -14.46
N GLU A 302 -4.29 13.22 -15.43
CA GLU A 302 -3.72 13.48 -16.76
C GLU A 302 -2.44 14.31 -16.72
N THR A 303 -2.25 15.11 -15.69
CA THR A 303 -1.02 15.88 -15.47
C THR A 303 0.06 15.08 -14.76
N GLN A 304 -0.28 13.98 -14.11
CA GLN A 304 0.68 13.09 -13.48
C GLN A 304 1.03 11.97 -14.46
N GLN A 305 2.24 11.86 -14.79
CA GLN A 305 2.76 11.13 -15.93
C GLN A 305 2.91 9.61 -15.69
N PHE A 306 1.96 8.96 -15.02
CA PHE A 306 2.05 7.53 -14.71
C PHE A 306 1.34 6.64 -15.73
N ALA A 307 1.83 5.42 -15.92
CA ALA A 307 1.34 4.47 -16.91
C ALA A 307 -0.16 4.19 -16.78
N TRP A 308 -0.65 4.10 -15.54
CA TRP A 308 -2.06 3.87 -15.25
C TRP A 308 -2.96 4.98 -15.79
N ASN A 309 -2.50 6.22 -15.78
CA ASN A 309 -3.23 7.37 -16.26
C ASN A 309 -3.34 7.37 -17.78
N TYR A 310 -2.30 6.93 -18.44
CA TYR A 310 -2.25 6.89 -19.90
C TYR A 310 -2.94 5.67 -20.51
N ALA A 311 -3.27 4.67 -19.72
CA ALA A 311 -4.03 3.52 -20.18
C ALA A 311 -5.43 3.90 -20.67
N ARG A 312 -6.02 4.97 -20.12
CA ARG A 312 -7.35 5.50 -20.50
C ARG A 312 -8.45 4.45 -20.51
N LEU A 313 -8.32 3.45 -19.65
CA LEU A 313 -9.31 2.38 -19.54
C LEU A 313 -10.49 2.84 -18.69
N ARG A 314 -11.69 2.46 -19.12
CA ARG A 314 -12.89 2.78 -18.37
C ARG A 314 -12.96 1.93 -17.11
N ARG A 315 -13.34 2.58 -16.02
CA ARG A 315 -13.64 1.91 -14.76
C ARG A 315 -14.85 1.00 -14.94
N ASN A 316 -14.74 -0.24 -14.50
CA ASN A 316 -15.88 -1.14 -14.42
C ASN A 316 -16.47 -1.20 -13.00
N PRO A 317 -17.69 -1.71 -12.81
CA PRO A 317 -18.30 -1.78 -11.49
C PRO A 317 -17.50 -2.59 -10.47
N GLY A 318 -16.84 -3.67 -10.90
CA GLY A 318 -16.05 -4.50 -9.99
C GLY A 318 -14.82 -3.79 -9.44
N GLU A 319 -14.17 -2.95 -10.24
CA GLU A 319 -13.08 -2.09 -9.78
C GLU A 319 -13.56 -1.07 -8.75
N LYS A 320 -14.75 -0.54 -8.94
CA LYS A 320 -15.37 0.33 -7.94
C LYS A 320 -15.62 -0.41 -6.62
N GLY A 321 -16.02 -1.67 -6.69
CA GLY A 321 -16.21 -2.51 -5.50
C GLY A 321 -14.91 -2.72 -4.69
N ILE A 322 -13.77 -2.83 -5.36
CA ILE A 322 -12.46 -2.86 -4.68
C ILE A 322 -12.26 -1.58 -3.88
N ASP A 323 -12.52 -0.45 -4.52
CA ASP A 323 -12.41 0.87 -3.95
C ASP A 323 -13.25 1.06 -2.70
N VAL A 324 -14.54 0.78 -2.85
CA VAL A 324 -15.52 0.84 -1.78
C VAL A 324 -15.11 -0.03 -0.58
N PHE A 325 -14.55 -1.19 -0.84
CA PHE A 325 -14.08 -2.07 0.22
C PHE A 325 -12.90 -1.45 0.97
N PHE A 326 -11.84 -1.04 0.26
CA PHE A 326 -10.64 -0.50 0.90
C PHE A 326 -10.87 0.83 1.61
N THR A 327 -11.70 1.71 1.07
CA THR A 327 -12.07 2.96 1.76
C THR A 327 -12.92 2.73 3.00
N THR A 328 -13.55 1.57 3.13
CA THR A 328 -14.29 1.20 4.34
C THR A 328 -13.38 0.57 5.39
N ILE A 329 -12.49 -0.36 4.99
CA ILE A 329 -11.59 -1.02 5.96
C ILE A 329 -10.43 -0.13 6.38
N PHE A 330 -9.97 0.74 5.52
CA PHE A 330 -8.96 1.76 5.79
C PHE A 330 -9.51 3.14 5.41
N PRO A 331 -10.28 3.77 6.30
CA PRO A 331 -10.84 5.10 6.03
C PRO A 331 -9.73 6.09 5.67
N GLY A 332 -9.91 6.82 4.59
CA GLY A 332 -8.88 7.71 4.06
C GLY A 332 -7.94 7.06 3.03
N SER A 333 -8.12 5.76 2.75
CA SER A 333 -7.32 5.06 1.77
C SER A 333 -7.37 5.73 0.40
N ASN A 334 -6.19 5.81 -0.19
CA ASN A 334 -5.95 6.35 -1.52
C ASN A 334 -5.89 5.28 -2.60
N PHE A 335 -6.15 4.04 -2.21
CA PHE A 335 -5.99 2.89 -3.08
C PHE A 335 -6.67 3.06 -4.41
N ALA A 336 -7.82 3.61 -4.34
CA ALA A 336 -8.74 3.48 -5.41
C ALA A 336 -8.47 4.32 -6.59
N MET A 337 -7.50 5.12 -6.57
CA MET A 337 -7.34 5.98 -7.71
C MET A 337 -8.68 6.57 -8.15
N ASP A 338 -9.65 6.58 -7.22
CA ASP A 338 -10.89 7.26 -7.46
C ASP A 338 -10.58 8.74 -7.58
N PRO A 339 -11.18 9.34 -8.55
CA PRO A 339 -11.01 10.75 -8.74
C PRO A 339 -11.18 11.47 -7.42
N PHE A 340 -10.08 12.02 -6.95
CA PHE A 340 -10.22 13.04 -5.95
C PHE A 340 -11.20 14.07 -6.45
N PRO A 341 -12.16 14.52 -5.68
CA PRO A 341 -12.87 15.72 -6.00
C PRO A 341 -11.93 16.92 -5.82
N PHE A 342 -10.85 16.91 -6.58
CA PHE A 342 -10.00 18.07 -6.71
C PHE A 342 -10.83 19.10 -7.45
N GLY A 343 -11.03 20.20 -6.83
CA GLY A 343 -11.55 21.35 -7.50
C GLY A 343 -10.76 21.59 -8.79
N ASN A 344 -11.43 22.07 -9.77
CA ASN A 344 -10.97 22.30 -11.13
C ASN A 344 -9.49 22.63 -11.23
N TYR A 345 -8.72 21.72 -11.77
CA TYR A 345 -7.39 21.98 -12.27
C TYR A 345 -7.49 22.75 -13.59
N GLU A 346 -7.92 23.99 -13.51
CA GLU A 346 -7.92 24.84 -14.70
C GLU A 346 -6.56 25.52 -14.92
N ASP A 347 -5.70 25.50 -13.94
CA ASP A 347 -4.35 26.05 -14.05
C ASP A 347 -3.31 24.94 -14.12
N ASN A 348 -2.37 25.08 -15.06
CA ASN A 348 -1.27 24.16 -15.35
C ASN A 348 -0.27 23.96 -14.19
N ASP A 349 -0.47 24.61 -13.08
CA ASP A 349 0.30 24.40 -11.86
C ASP A 349 -0.66 23.78 -10.83
N PRO A 350 -0.60 22.46 -10.60
CA PRO A 350 -1.46 21.85 -9.60
C PRO A 350 -1.21 22.59 -8.30
N PRO A 351 -2.23 23.23 -7.74
CA PRO A 351 -2.03 23.93 -6.50
C PRO A 351 -1.49 22.95 -5.50
N ALA A 352 -0.42 23.30 -4.83
CA ALA A 352 0.17 22.53 -3.74
C ALA A 352 -0.85 22.02 -2.73
N SER A 353 -2.00 22.56 -2.80
CA SER A 353 -3.04 22.49 -1.83
C SER A 353 -4.09 21.41 -2.03
N PRO A 354 -4.70 21.24 -3.18
CA PRO A 354 -5.71 20.19 -3.32
C PRO A 354 -5.10 18.84 -3.03
N PHE A 355 -3.84 18.69 -3.32
CA PHE A 355 -3.10 17.48 -3.03
C PHE A 355 -3.03 17.20 -1.53
N ALA A 356 -2.57 18.15 -0.75
CA ALA A 356 -2.52 18.03 0.70
C ALA A 356 -3.90 17.86 1.31
N LEU A 357 -4.85 18.66 0.86
CA LEU A 357 -6.24 18.53 1.30
C LEU A 357 -6.85 17.20 0.94
N SER A 358 -6.53 16.67 -0.21
CA SER A 358 -7.10 15.43 -0.68
C SER A 358 -6.47 14.20 -0.06
N CYS A 359 -5.20 14.21 0.21
CA CYS A 359 -4.55 13.14 0.97
C CYS A 359 -5.06 13.06 2.38
N VAL A 360 -5.56 14.16 2.88
CA VAL A 360 -6.04 14.31 4.23
C VAL A 360 -7.56 14.18 4.31
N THR A 361 -8.28 14.49 3.23
CA THR A 361 -9.74 14.37 3.22
C THR A 361 -10.10 12.96 2.77
N PRO A 362 -10.68 12.13 3.62
CA PRO A 362 -11.22 10.85 3.19
C PRO A 362 -12.18 11.10 2.04
N ARG A 363 -11.89 10.51 0.91
CA ARG A 363 -12.62 10.72 -0.34
C ARG A 363 -14.08 10.37 -0.25
N TYR A 364 -14.43 9.58 0.75
CA TYR A 364 -15.72 8.93 0.85
C TYR A 364 -16.39 9.07 2.21
N ALA A 365 -15.65 9.46 3.22
CA ALA A 365 -16.26 9.77 4.49
C ALA A 365 -16.62 11.25 4.51
N PRO A 366 -17.82 11.62 4.93
CA PRO A 366 -18.12 13.01 5.26
C PRO A 366 -17.42 13.36 6.58
N LEU A 367 -16.10 13.22 6.64
CA LEU A 367 -15.38 13.79 7.75
C LEU A 367 -15.47 15.30 7.61
N PRO A 368 -15.77 16.00 8.67
CA PRO A 368 -15.79 17.45 8.64
C PRO A 368 -14.45 17.94 8.13
N GLN A 369 -14.44 18.74 7.07
CA GLN A 369 -13.23 19.29 6.43
C GLN A 369 -12.28 20.01 7.42
N ASN A 370 -12.77 20.32 8.59
CA ASN A 370 -12.06 21.00 9.69
C ASN A 370 -11.32 20.07 10.65
N VAL A 371 -11.45 18.74 10.53
CA VAL A 371 -10.77 17.79 11.43
C VAL A 371 -9.29 17.65 11.08
N PHE A 372 -8.93 17.88 9.83
CA PHE A 372 -7.61 17.55 9.31
C PHE A 372 -6.48 18.46 9.73
N TYR A 373 -6.80 19.71 9.98
CA TYR A 373 -5.81 20.71 10.41
C TYR A 373 -6.17 21.27 11.77
N SER A 374 -6.90 20.53 12.54
CA SER A 374 -7.38 20.74 13.90
C SER A 374 -7.68 22.19 14.33
N LYS A 375 -6.74 23.07 14.34
CA LYS A 375 -6.91 24.45 14.82
C LYS A 375 -6.66 25.50 13.76
N ALA A 376 -6.16 25.07 12.60
CA ALA A 376 -5.89 25.98 11.52
C ALA A 376 -6.43 25.36 10.21
N TYR A 377 -7.64 25.75 9.84
CA TYR A 377 -8.06 25.58 8.47
C TYR A 377 -7.13 26.40 7.58
N ILE A 378 -6.25 25.73 6.89
CA ILE A 378 -5.33 26.37 5.96
C ILE A 378 -5.99 26.34 4.60
N PRO A 379 -6.47 27.47 4.08
CA PRO A 379 -7.04 27.53 2.75
C PRO A 379 -5.92 27.46 1.71
N PHE A 380 -5.39 26.28 1.49
CA PHE A 380 -4.29 26.07 0.56
C PHE A 380 -4.58 26.63 -0.83
N GLY A 381 -5.81 26.56 -1.31
CA GLY A 381 -6.22 27.18 -2.58
C GLY A 381 -5.94 28.70 -2.71
N LYS A 382 -5.46 29.36 -1.64
CA LYS A 382 -4.99 30.75 -1.70
C LYS A 382 -3.51 30.90 -2.03
N PHE A 383 -2.74 29.81 -2.00
CA PHE A 383 -1.31 29.85 -2.26
C PHE A 383 -1.03 29.50 -3.73
N LYS A 384 -0.14 30.25 -4.36
CA LYS A 384 0.25 30.03 -5.76
C LYS A 384 1.02 28.73 -5.98
N ASN A 385 1.73 28.27 -4.98
CA ASN A 385 2.55 27.06 -5.06
C ASN A 385 2.90 26.55 -3.65
N ARG A 386 3.46 25.34 -3.59
CA ARG A 386 3.90 24.67 -2.36
C ARG A 386 4.90 25.47 -1.54
N LYS A 387 5.82 26.15 -2.20
CA LYS A 387 6.85 26.96 -1.53
C LYS A 387 6.21 28.10 -0.73
N GLU A 388 5.18 28.72 -1.27
CA GLU A 388 4.43 29.77 -0.57
C GLU A 388 3.61 29.21 0.59
N ALA A 389 2.96 28.07 0.41
CA ALA A 389 2.25 27.38 1.47
C ALA A 389 3.19 26.98 2.63
N ASN A 390 4.32 26.37 2.31
CA ASN A 390 5.32 25.98 3.32
C ASN A 390 5.95 27.18 4.04
N LYS A 391 6.15 28.28 3.32
CA LYS A 391 6.60 29.53 3.92
C LYS A 391 5.58 30.04 4.95
N PHE A 392 4.30 30.05 4.58
CA PHE A 392 3.21 30.45 5.48
C PHE A 392 3.15 29.56 6.73
N LEU A 393 3.24 28.24 6.57
CA LEU A 393 3.24 27.29 7.69
C LEU A 393 4.36 27.60 8.68
N ARG A 394 5.58 27.80 8.18
CA ARG A 394 6.76 28.11 9.01
C ARG A 394 6.65 29.46 9.71
N GLU A 395 6.27 30.51 8.98
CA GLU A 395 6.16 31.86 9.53
C GLU A 395 5.07 31.99 10.62
N ASN A 396 4.07 31.12 10.56
CA ASN A 396 2.98 31.10 11.54
C ASN A 396 3.13 29.98 12.58
N ASN A 397 4.26 29.25 12.60
CA ASN A 397 4.50 28.12 13.49
C ASN A 397 3.35 27.10 13.49
N ILE A 398 2.75 26.87 12.32
CA ILE A 398 1.66 25.91 12.16
C ILE A 398 2.26 24.52 12.01
N ASP A 399 2.06 23.70 13.01
CA ASP A 399 2.44 22.30 13.01
C ASP A 399 1.20 21.45 12.70
N ILE A 400 1.10 20.93 11.50
CA ILE A 400 -0.04 20.12 11.07
C ILE A 400 0.21 18.62 11.31
N SER A 401 1.42 18.23 11.61
CA SER A 401 1.82 16.84 11.77
C SER A 401 1.07 16.10 12.90
N PRO A 402 0.83 16.68 14.08
CA PRO A 402 0.07 16.01 15.14
C PRO A 402 -1.41 15.81 14.81
N TYR A 403 -1.91 16.61 13.89
CA TYR A 403 -3.34 16.72 13.60
C TYR A 403 -3.74 16.07 12.28
N ARG A 404 -2.81 15.39 11.64
CA ARG A 404 -3.09 14.67 10.43
C ARG A 404 -3.70 13.33 10.83
N PRO A 405 -5.03 13.17 10.75
CA PRO A 405 -5.65 11.92 11.09
C PRO A 405 -5.27 10.89 10.05
N MET A 406 -4.85 9.75 10.50
CA MET A 406 -4.84 8.56 9.67
C MET A 406 -6.19 7.90 9.83
N GLY A 407 -6.77 7.46 8.72
CA GLY A 407 -8.00 6.70 8.80
C GLY A 407 -7.77 5.39 9.53
N VAL A 408 -8.37 5.24 10.68
CA VAL A 408 -8.18 4.07 11.52
C VAL A 408 -9.10 2.96 11.08
N SER A 409 -8.53 1.80 10.77
CA SER A 409 -9.32 0.58 10.60
C SER A 409 -9.89 0.15 11.95
N ARG A 410 -11.21 -0.03 12.02
CA ARG A 410 -11.87 -0.56 13.23
C ARG A 410 -11.46 -2.00 13.54
N TRP A 411 -10.90 -2.71 12.57
CA TRP A 411 -10.44 -4.09 12.73
C TRP A 411 -8.91 -4.20 12.88
N GLY A 412 -8.18 -3.08 12.89
CA GLY A 412 -6.73 -3.04 12.98
C GLY A 412 -6.00 -3.54 11.72
N ASP A 413 -4.72 -3.85 11.84
CA ASP A 413 -3.88 -4.35 10.75
C ASP A 413 -4.03 -5.87 10.59
N ILE A 414 -5.16 -6.34 10.05
CA ILE A 414 -5.46 -7.77 9.88
C ILE A 414 -5.55 -8.25 8.44
N PHE A 415 -5.23 -7.41 7.45
CA PHE A 415 -5.46 -7.67 6.03
C PHE A 415 -4.17 -7.80 5.24
N ASP A 416 -4.07 -8.83 4.39
CA ASP A 416 -3.10 -8.91 3.30
C ASP A 416 -3.84 -9.02 1.97
N VAL A 417 -3.29 -8.37 0.94
CA VAL A 417 -3.86 -8.39 -0.41
C VAL A 417 -3.08 -9.32 -1.30
N PHE A 418 -3.78 -10.14 -2.05
CA PHE A 418 -3.26 -11.11 -3.01
C PHE A 418 -3.93 -10.95 -4.36
N THR A 419 -3.33 -11.52 -5.39
CA THR A 419 -4.01 -11.76 -6.66
C THR A 419 -4.51 -13.20 -6.74
N GLU A 420 -5.36 -13.51 -7.72
CA GLU A 420 -5.89 -14.87 -7.97
C GLU A 420 -4.78 -15.91 -8.21
N GLU A 421 -3.57 -15.45 -8.49
CA GLU A 421 -2.41 -16.33 -8.70
C GLU A 421 -1.83 -16.90 -7.38
N VAL A 422 -2.33 -16.45 -6.22
CA VAL A 422 -1.83 -16.88 -4.90
C VAL A 422 -1.86 -18.41 -4.72
N GLU A 423 -0.80 -18.97 -4.15
CA GLU A 423 -0.66 -20.39 -3.90
C GLU A 423 -1.48 -20.85 -2.68
N ASN A 424 -1.89 -22.14 -2.70
CA ASN A 424 -2.64 -22.75 -1.58
C ASN A 424 -1.92 -22.66 -0.25
N GLU A 425 -0.60 -22.83 -0.25
CA GLU A 425 0.24 -22.80 0.95
C GLU A 425 0.16 -21.45 1.64
N VAL A 426 0.08 -20.37 0.86
CA VAL A 426 -0.09 -19.01 1.39
C VAL A 426 -1.50 -18.85 1.95
N LEU A 427 -2.54 -19.22 1.19
CA LEU A 427 -3.93 -19.08 1.63
C LEU A 427 -4.25 -19.90 2.89
N ASN A 428 -3.63 -21.06 3.08
CA ASN A 428 -3.84 -21.90 4.25
C ASN A 428 -3.43 -21.23 5.58
N SER A 429 -2.64 -20.18 5.53
CA SER A 429 -2.26 -19.41 6.73
C SER A 429 -3.30 -18.38 7.15
N TYR A 430 -4.33 -18.16 6.32
CA TYR A 430 -5.40 -17.20 6.59
C TYR A 430 -6.66 -17.90 7.07
N LYS A 431 -7.42 -17.24 7.93
CA LYS A 431 -8.68 -17.76 8.42
C LYS A 431 -9.85 -17.36 7.54
N VAL A 432 -9.81 -16.14 7.03
CA VAL A 432 -10.85 -15.57 6.16
C VAL A 432 -10.24 -15.15 4.84
N VAL A 433 -10.92 -15.46 3.75
CA VAL A 433 -10.59 -15.02 2.39
C VAL A 433 -11.77 -14.24 1.84
N VAL A 434 -11.54 -12.99 1.41
CA VAL A 434 -12.52 -12.14 0.74
C VAL A 434 -12.10 -11.97 -0.71
N VAL A 435 -13.00 -12.23 -1.66
CA VAL A 435 -12.73 -12.07 -3.08
C VAL A 435 -13.42 -10.83 -3.62
N LEU A 436 -12.66 -9.94 -4.22
CA LEU A 436 -13.11 -8.64 -4.71
C LEU A 436 -12.79 -8.43 -6.19
N GLY A 437 -13.42 -7.42 -6.76
CA GLY A 437 -13.15 -6.95 -8.10
C GLY A 437 -13.80 -7.77 -9.20
N PRO A 438 -13.57 -7.39 -10.47
CA PRO A 438 -14.17 -8.03 -11.64
C PRO A 438 -13.50 -9.38 -11.96
N LEU A 439 -13.37 -10.21 -10.96
CA LEU A 439 -12.75 -11.52 -11.02
C LEU A 439 -13.84 -12.58 -11.17
N LEU A 440 -13.99 -13.13 -12.37
CA LEU A 440 -14.77 -14.34 -12.54
C LEU A 440 -13.94 -15.53 -12.05
N LEU A 441 -14.52 -16.29 -11.13
CA LEU A 441 -13.84 -17.45 -10.54
C LEU A 441 -13.47 -18.47 -11.63
N GLN A 442 -12.20 -18.50 -11.98
CA GLN A 442 -11.63 -19.54 -12.83
C GLN A 442 -11.52 -20.86 -12.04
N ASP A 443 -11.51 -21.99 -12.75
CA ASP A 443 -11.52 -23.29 -12.09
C ASP A 443 -10.36 -23.49 -11.11
N GLU A 444 -9.19 -22.95 -11.40
CA GLU A 444 -8.04 -23.04 -10.50
C GLU A 444 -8.29 -22.30 -9.16
N LEU A 445 -8.68 -21.03 -9.20
CA LEU A 445 -8.99 -20.27 -7.98
C LEU A 445 -10.18 -20.88 -7.24
N LYS A 446 -11.22 -21.28 -7.97
CA LYS A 446 -12.39 -21.98 -7.42
C LYS A 446 -11.97 -23.21 -6.60
N GLN A 447 -11.10 -24.07 -7.14
CA GLN A 447 -10.61 -25.25 -6.41
C GLN A 447 -9.78 -24.88 -5.18
N LYS A 448 -8.96 -23.81 -5.27
CA LYS A 448 -8.22 -23.27 -4.12
C LYS A 448 -9.17 -22.84 -3.00
N LEU A 449 -10.23 -22.09 -3.32
CA LEU A 449 -11.23 -21.63 -2.35
C LEU A 449 -12.02 -22.80 -1.74
N ILE A 450 -12.48 -23.74 -2.54
CA ILE A 450 -13.19 -24.94 -2.06
C ILE A 450 -12.30 -25.74 -1.09
N LYS A 451 -11.04 -25.94 -1.43
CA LYS A 451 -10.08 -26.62 -0.55
C LYS A 451 -9.87 -25.84 0.76
N HIS A 452 -9.74 -24.53 0.69
CA HIS A 452 -9.61 -23.66 1.86
C HIS A 452 -10.80 -23.80 2.81
N ILE A 453 -12.04 -23.74 2.27
CA ILE A 453 -13.26 -23.91 3.05
C ILE A 453 -13.30 -25.30 3.69
N ARG A 454 -13.08 -26.38 2.92
CA ARG A 454 -13.12 -27.75 3.44
C ARG A 454 -12.16 -27.99 4.59
N ASN A 455 -11.03 -27.27 4.62
CA ASN A 455 -10.02 -27.31 5.67
C ASN A 455 -10.37 -26.45 6.92
N GLY A 456 -11.49 -25.74 6.91
CA GLY A 456 -11.95 -24.96 8.06
C GLY A 456 -11.77 -23.43 7.90
N GLY A 457 -11.41 -22.97 6.70
CA GLY A 457 -11.38 -21.55 6.35
C GLY A 457 -12.76 -20.97 6.08
N ILE A 458 -12.84 -19.68 6.00
CA ILE A 458 -14.04 -18.90 5.68
C ILE A 458 -13.79 -18.17 4.37
N VAL A 459 -14.76 -18.23 3.46
CA VAL A 459 -14.70 -17.49 2.19
C VAL A 459 -15.90 -16.56 2.10
N VAL A 460 -15.67 -15.31 1.72
CA VAL A 460 -16.69 -14.28 1.48
C VAL A 460 -16.57 -13.82 0.03
N ILE A 461 -17.63 -14.01 -0.74
CA ILE A 461 -17.69 -13.61 -2.16
C ILE A 461 -18.99 -12.87 -2.45
N SER A 462 -19.05 -12.18 -3.59
CA SER A 462 -20.28 -11.55 -4.07
C SER A 462 -20.80 -12.21 -5.35
N ALA A 463 -22.06 -11.97 -5.67
CA ALA A 463 -22.67 -12.40 -6.93
C ALA A 463 -21.91 -11.90 -8.17
N GLY A 464 -21.11 -10.83 -8.03
CA GLY A 464 -20.32 -10.29 -9.14
C GLY A 464 -19.16 -11.18 -9.59
N VAL A 465 -18.72 -12.14 -8.76
CA VAL A 465 -17.61 -13.05 -9.09
C VAL A 465 -18.06 -14.48 -9.42
N ILE A 466 -19.34 -14.80 -9.20
CA ILE A 466 -19.91 -16.13 -9.38
C ILE A 466 -20.45 -16.28 -10.79
N ARG A 467 -20.21 -17.42 -11.42
CA ARG A 467 -20.79 -17.79 -12.71
C ARG A 467 -22.09 -18.58 -12.53
N PRO A 468 -23.02 -18.57 -13.51
CA PRO A 468 -24.26 -19.36 -13.42
C PRO A 468 -24.02 -20.86 -13.17
N GLU A 469 -22.94 -21.41 -13.72
CA GLU A 469 -22.55 -22.81 -13.56
C GLU A 469 -21.96 -23.15 -12.18
N ASP A 470 -21.73 -22.16 -11.33
CA ASP A 470 -21.15 -22.37 -10.00
C ASP A 470 -22.17 -22.82 -8.93
N HIS A 471 -23.43 -23.08 -9.33
CA HIS A 471 -24.51 -23.51 -8.43
C HIS A 471 -24.12 -24.73 -7.58
N ASP A 472 -23.48 -25.74 -8.17
CA ASP A 472 -23.17 -27.01 -7.48
C ASP A 472 -22.33 -26.86 -6.20
N TRP A 473 -21.49 -25.83 -6.13
CA TRP A 473 -20.64 -25.62 -4.97
C TRP A 473 -21.07 -24.42 -4.12
N THR A 474 -21.81 -23.49 -4.69
CA THR A 474 -22.30 -22.29 -3.97
C THR A 474 -23.59 -22.55 -3.22
N GLY A 475 -24.39 -23.53 -3.65
CA GLY A 475 -25.72 -23.81 -3.12
C GLY A 475 -26.74 -22.72 -3.47
N ILE A 476 -26.46 -21.93 -4.50
CA ILE A 476 -27.39 -20.88 -4.96
C ILE A 476 -27.52 -20.92 -6.50
N GLN A 477 -28.74 -20.86 -6.99
CA GLN A 477 -29.06 -20.70 -8.40
C GLN A 477 -29.47 -19.24 -8.65
N MET A 478 -28.56 -18.45 -9.22
CA MET A 478 -28.81 -17.06 -9.53
C MET A 478 -29.76 -16.92 -10.72
N ILE A 479 -30.67 -15.95 -10.62
CA ILE A 479 -31.53 -15.51 -11.71
C ILE A 479 -30.83 -14.33 -12.38
N PRO A 480 -30.54 -14.33 -13.69
CA PRO A 480 -29.72 -13.32 -14.36
C PRO A 480 -30.47 -11.99 -14.55
N GLU A 481 -31.02 -11.46 -13.51
CA GLU A 481 -31.70 -10.17 -13.44
C GLU A 481 -31.13 -9.37 -12.27
N LEU A 482 -31.22 -8.04 -12.35
CA LEU A 482 -30.77 -7.16 -11.30
C LEU A 482 -31.96 -6.42 -10.69
N HIS A 483 -32.28 -6.72 -9.43
CA HIS A 483 -33.38 -6.13 -8.68
C HIS A 483 -32.90 -4.98 -7.80
N THR A 484 -33.82 -4.08 -7.45
CA THR A 484 -33.57 -3.02 -6.48
C THR A 484 -34.06 -3.41 -5.09
N GLY A 485 -33.17 -3.28 -4.12
CA GLY A 485 -33.47 -3.39 -2.69
C GLY A 485 -33.55 -2.00 -2.04
N TYR A 486 -34.41 -1.87 -1.05
CA TYR A 486 -34.61 -0.62 -0.29
C TYR A 486 -34.43 -0.80 1.20
N ARG A 487 -34.36 -2.05 1.64
CA ARG A 487 -34.14 -2.43 3.04
C ARG A 487 -33.64 -3.85 3.14
N TRP A 488 -32.91 -4.10 4.23
CA TRP A 488 -32.44 -5.43 4.56
C TRP A 488 -32.62 -5.72 6.06
N LYS A 489 -32.67 -6.97 6.44
CA LYS A 489 -32.65 -7.40 7.85
C LYS A 489 -31.76 -8.62 8.03
N TRP A 490 -31.07 -8.65 9.16
CA TRP A 490 -30.28 -9.78 9.59
C TRP A 490 -31.17 -10.72 10.41
N GLN A 491 -31.40 -11.93 9.92
CA GLN A 491 -32.21 -12.95 10.60
C GLN A 491 -33.48 -12.39 11.28
N LYS A 492 -33.45 -12.26 12.62
CA LYS A 492 -34.61 -11.78 13.43
C LYS A 492 -34.54 -10.30 13.79
N ASP A 493 -33.51 -9.58 13.36
CA ASP A 493 -33.35 -8.15 13.64
C ASP A 493 -34.45 -7.31 12.96
N ASP A 494 -34.44 -6.02 13.29
CA ASP A 494 -35.29 -5.04 12.63
C ASP A 494 -34.79 -4.75 11.21
N TRP A 495 -35.65 -4.15 10.40
CA TRP A 495 -35.34 -3.73 9.05
C TRP A 495 -34.48 -2.46 9.04
N ASN A 496 -33.37 -2.52 8.30
CA ASN A 496 -32.52 -1.38 8.01
C ASN A 496 -32.86 -0.84 6.62
N ASN A 497 -33.06 0.47 6.49
CA ASN A 497 -33.32 1.12 5.22
C ASN A 497 -32.01 1.47 4.52
N GLU A 498 -31.82 0.92 3.34
CA GLU A 498 -30.65 1.14 2.51
C GLU A 498 -30.99 0.79 1.06
N SER A 499 -30.56 1.59 0.10
CA SER A 499 -30.79 1.33 -1.32
C SER A 499 -29.60 0.58 -1.93
N PHE A 500 -29.88 -0.54 -2.58
CA PHE A 500 -28.87 -1.38 -3.23
C PHE A 500 -29.45 -2.14 -4.42
N ARG A 501 -28.56 -2.75 -5.21
CA ARG A 501 -28.95 -3.71 -6.23
C ARG A 501 -28.55 -5.11 -5.80
N PHE A 502 -29.33 -6.10 -6.16
CA PHE A 502 -29.03 -7.50 -5.86
C PHE A 502 -29.51 -8.43 -6.97
N VAL A 503 -28.89 -9.57 -7.09
CA VAL A 503 -29.25 -10.66 -8.01
C VAL A 503 -30.17 -11.62 -7.26
N PRO A 504 -31.43 -11.82 -7.68
CA PRO A 504 -32.29 -12.82 -7.08
C PRO A 504 -31.71 -14.23 -7.23
N ALA A 505 -31.93 -15.09 -6.25
CA ALA A 505 -31.46 -16.46 -6.31
C ALA A 505 -32.41 -17.42 -5.59
N ASN A 506 -32.48 -18.65 -6.11
CA ASN A 506 -33.01 -19.80 -5.37
C ASN A 506 -31.87 -20.36 -4.51
N VAL A 507 -32.17 -20.63 -3.26
CA VAL A 507 -31.20 -21.11 -2.26
C VAL A 507 -31.51 -22.57 -1.95
N ASP A 508 -30.50 -23.42 -2.04
CA ASP A 508 -30.64 -24.85 -1.77
C ASP A 508 -30.87 -25.13 -0.28
N SER A 509 -31.42 -26.29 0.04
CA SER A 509 -31.70 -26.71 1.42
C SER A 509 -30.45 -26.82 2.30
N ASN A 510 -29.27 -26.92 1.71
CA ASN A 510 -27.97 -26.99 2.41
C ASN A 510 -27.39 -25.61 2.73
N SER A 511 -28.05 -24.55 2.29
CA SER A 511 -27.63 -23.17 2.50
C SER A 511 -28.66 -22.41 3.32
N GLU A 512 -28.20 -21.54 4.19
CA GLU A 512 -29.03 -20.71 5.05
C GLU A 512 -29.03 -19.26 4.52
N VAL A 513 -30.20 -18.62 4.52
CA VAL A 513 -30.31 -17.18 4.28
C VAL A 513 -30.15 -16.44 5.59
N ILE A 514 -29.03 -15.75 5.76
CA ILE A 514 -28.73 -14.99 6.99
C ILE A 514 -29.15 -13.52 6.91
N VAL A 515 -29.25 -12.97 5.70
CA VAL A 515 -29.77 -11.62 5.46
C VAL A 515 -30.82 -11.63 4.37
N TRP A 516 -31.93 -10.94 4.64
CA TRP A 516 -33.04 -10.81 3.72
C TRP A 516 -33.14 -9.39 3.17
N ALA A 517 -33.47 -9.28 1.88
CA ALA A 517 -33.79 -8.04 1.21
C ALA A 517 -35.31 -7.85 1.06
N ASN A 518 -35.78 -6.61 1.07
CA ASN A 518 -37.16 -6.20 0.87
C ASN A 518 -38.13 -6.98 1.79
N LYS A 519 -38.97 -7.84 1.25
CA LYS A 519 -39.89 -8.68 2.06
C LYS A 519 -39.25 -10.02 2.42
N ASN A 520 -38.79 -10.78 1.44
CA ASN A 520 -38.30 -12.16 1.66
C ASN A 520 -37.29 -12.59 0.58
N ALA A 521 -36.62 -11.69 -0.12
CA ALA A 521 -35.59 -12.08 -1.07
C ALA A 521 -34.27 -12.37 -0.33
N PRO A 522 -33.56 -13.46 -0.65
CA PRO A 522 -32.23 -13.71 -0.12
C PRO A 522 -31.28 -12.55 -0.48
N LEU A 523 -30.40 -12.16 0.44
CA LEU A 523 -29.40 -11.13 0.22
C LEU A 523 -27.99 -11.56 0.60
N ILE A 524 -27.84 -12.24 1.75
CA ILE A 524 -26.61 -12.92 2.09
C ILE A 524 -26.94 -14.34 2.51
N THR A 525 -26.23 -15.29 1.93
CA THR A 525 -26.37 -16.72 2.24
C THR A 525 -25.12 -17.24 2.94
N HIS A 526 -25.30 -18.29 3.70
CA HIS A 526 -24.27 -19.05 4.39
C HIS A 526 -24.38 -20.50 4.04
N THR A 527 -23.28 -21.14 3.65
CA THR A 527 -23.20 -22.57 3.35
C THR A 527 -22.02 -23.17 4.10
N GLN A 528 -22.29 -24.18 4.92
CA GLN A 528 -21.23 -24.95 5.56
C GLN A 528 -20.70 -26.01 4.57
N MET A 529 -19.37 -26.04 4.37
CA MET A 529 -18.69 -26.98 3.48
C MET A 529 -17.51 -27.64 4.20
N GLY A 530 -17.67 -28.90 4.57
CA GLY A 530 -16.65 -29.58 5.38
C GLY A 530 -16.52 -28.93 6.77
N LYS A 531 -15.32 -28.40 7.08
CA LYS A 531 -15.05 -27.76 8.38
C LYS A 531 -15.19 -26.23 8.35
N GLY A 532 -15.40 -25.64 7.18
CA GLY A 532 -15.42 -24.19 6.97
C GLY A 532 -16.74 -23.68 6.41
N ASN A 533 -16.75 -22.41 6.06
CA ASN A 533 -17.95 -21.67 5.73
C ASN A 533 -17.77 -20.83 4.45
N LEU A 534 -18.82 -20.79 3.63
CA LEU A 534 -18.96 -19.91 2.49
C LEU A 534 -20.06 -18.89 2.75
N TYR A 535 -19.75 -17.62 2.60
CA TYR A 535 -20.71 -16.52 2.64
C TYR A 535 -20.80 -15.87 1.27
N ILE A 536 -22.02 -15.68 0.77
CA ILE A 536 -22.26 -15.08 -0.53
C ILE A 536 -23.20 -13.89 -0.37
N SER A 537 -22.70 -12.71 -0.75
CA SER A 537 -23.55 -11.53 -0.93
C SER A 537 -24.15 -11.52 -2.33
N LEU A 538 -25.47 -11.49 -2.41
CA LEU A 538 -26.18 -11.34 -3.67
C LEU A 538 -26.21 -9.89 -4.19
N ALA A 539 -25.76 -8.90 -3.38
CA ALA A 539 -25.41 -7.59 -3.87
C ALA A 539 -24.03 -7.67 -4.58
N PRO A 540 -23.97 -7.46 -5.90
CA PRO A 540 -22.71 -7.48 -6.63
C PRO A 540 -21.74 -6.46 -6.03
N TRP A 541 -20.46 -6.84 -5.94
CA TRP A 541 -19.37 -5.98 -5.49
C TRP A 541 -19.52 -5.43 -4.05
N PHE A 542 -20.47 -5.96 -3.25
CA PHE A 542 -20.76 -5.56 -1.87
C PHE A 542 -21.25 -4.11 -1.70
N GLU A 543 -21.62 -3.42 -2.77
CA GLU A 543 -21.92 -1.99 -2.73
C GLU A 543 -23.42 -1.64 -2.69
N THR A 544 -23.69 -0.48 -2.12
CA THR A 544 -25.01 0.18 -2.18
C THR A 544 -25.20 0.91 -3.50
N SER A 545 -26.42 1.40 -3.75
CA SER A 545 -26.71 2.26 -4.92
C SER A 545 -25.96 3.60 -4.87
N SER A 546 -25.54 4.05 -3.69
CA SER A 546 -24.72 5.25 -3.51
C SER A 546 -23.21 5.01 -3.63
N GLY A 547 -22.80 3.75 -3.82
CA GLY A 547 -21.39 3.41 -4.02
C GLY A 547 -20.56 3.40 -2.74
N ILE A 548 -21.16 2.98 -1.63
CA ILE A 548 -20.48 2.67 -0.37
C ILE A 548 -20.66 1.20 -0.03
N LEU A 549 -19.84 0.66 0.86
CA LEU A 549 -19.98 -0.71 1.32
C LEU A 549 -21.32 -0.89 2.06
N MET A 550 -22.04 -1.94 1.69
CA MET A 550 -23.38 -2.16 2.20
C MET A 550 -23.35 -2.51 3.70
N GLY A 551 -24.26 -1.92 4.49
CA GLY A 551 -24.35 -2.12 5.93
C GLY A 551 -24.50 -3.58 6.34
N ALA A 552 -25.22 -4.39 5.56
CA ALA A 552 -25.33 -5.83 5.79
C ALA A 552 -23.98 -6.57 5.65
N VAL A 553 -23.16 -6.15 4.69
CA VAL A 553 -21.82 -6.71 4.50
C VAL A 553 -20.90 -6.26 5.63
N ILE A 554 -20.95 -4.99 6.03
CA ILE A 554 -20.18 -4.49 7.19
C ILE A 554 -20.52 -5.34 8.43
N LYS A 555 -21.79 -5.60 8.69
CA LYS A 555 -22.21 -6.44 9.83
C LYS A 555 -21.69 -7.87 9.73
N LEU A 556 -21.65 -8.45 8.51
CA LEU A 556 -21.04 -9.76 8.29
C LEU A 556 -19.54 -9.72 8.63
N LEU A 557 -18.81 -8.75 8.09
CA LEU A 557 -17.38 -8.60 8.33
C LEU A 557 -17.08 -8.36 9.82
N ASP A 558 -17.88 -7.53 10.50
CA ASP A 558 -17.76 -7.34 11.96
C ASP A 558 -17.88 -8.67 12.71
N THR A 559 -18.89 -9.46 12.37
CA THR A 559 -19.13 -10.77 13.00
C THR A 559 -17.97 -11.72 12.79
N LEU A 560 -17.40 -11.74 11.58
CA LEU A 560 -16.30 -12.63 11.23
C LEU A 560 -14.98 -12.14 11.85
N PHE A 561 -14.63 -10.88 11.68
CA PHE A 561 -13.31 -10.35 12.01
C PHE A 561 -13.11 -10.19 13.53
N THR A 562 -14.16 -9.84 14.28
CA THR A 562 -14.09 -9.73 15.75
C THR A 562 -13.66 -11.04 16.42
N SER A 563 -13.91 -12.19 15.78
CA SER A 563 -13.52 -13.50 16.29
C SER A 563 -12.08 -13.90 15.97
N LEU A 564 -11.38 -13.14 15.10
CA LEU A 564 -10.06 -13.51 14.61
C LEU A 564 -8.91 -13.13 15.53
N VAL A 565 -9.17 -12.25 16.49
CA VAL A 565 -8.18 -11.84 17.49
C VAL A 565 -8.66 -12.19 18.89
N PRO A 566 -7.74 -12.57 19.80
CA PRO A 566 -8.09 -13.04 21.14
C PRO A 566 -8.43 -11.92 22.13
N PHE A 567 -8.63 -10.71 21.67
CA PHE A 567 -8.90 -9.55 22.52
C PHE A 567 -9.93 -8.62 21.90
N GLU A 568 -10.38 -7.68 22.70
CA GLU A 568 -11.25 -6.57 22.33
C GLU A 568 -10.65 -5.27 22.86
N ILE A 569 -10.68 -4.23 22.05
CA ILE A 569 -10.22 -2.90 22.42
C ILE A 569 -11.44 -2.00 22.58
N SER A 570 -11.55 -1.35 23.72
CA SER A 570 -12.59 -0.37 24.02
C SER A 570 -11.95 0.97 24.31
N GLY A 571 -12.45 2.04 23.72
CA GLY A 571 -11.94 3.39 23.86
C GLY A 571 -12.12 4.21 22.58
N PRO A 572 -11.47 5.36 22.47
CA PRO A 572 -11.43 6.13 21.24
C PRO A 572 -10.85 5.31 20.08
N PRO A 573 -11.23 5.60 18.82
CA PRO A 573 -10.63 4.94 17.68
C PRO A 573 -9.10 5.05 17.72
N CYS A 574 -8.42 3.93 17.54
CA CYS A 574 -6.97 3.87 17.47
C CYS A 574 -6.55 2.82 16.46
N GLU A 575 -5.41 2.99 15.85
CA GLU A 575 -4.82 1.93 15.07
C GLU A 575 -4.19 0.90 15.99
N TRP A 576 -4.35 -0.36 15.66
CA TRP A 576 -3.71 -1.43 16.41
C TRP A 576 -3.14 -2.51 15.51
N LEU A 577 -2.04 -3.05 15.96
CA LEU A 577 -1.33 -4.16 15.33
C LEU A 577 -1.16 -5.28 16.37
N PHE A 578 -1.22 -6.50 15.90
CA PHE A 578 -1.04 -7.67 16.74
C PHE A 578 0.11 -8.52 16.22
N THR A 579 1.09 -8.75 17.07
CA THR A 579 2.28 -9.53 16.71
C THR A 579 2.58 -10.58 17.77
N GLU A 580 3.27 -11.62 17.38
CA GLU A 580 3.63 -12.74 18.23
C GLU A 580 5.09 -13.13 18.02
N ASP A 581 5.79 -13.46 19.10
CA ASP A 581 7.06 -14.14 19.09
C ASP A 581 7.01 -15.40 19.97
N ASN A 582 8.13 -16.06 20.19
CA ASN A 582 8.15 -17.30 20.97
C ASN A 582 7.77 -17.13 22.46
N GLU A 583 7.81 -15.91 22.96
CA GLU A 583 7.63 -15.63 24.40
C GLU A 583 6.40 -14.74 24.66
N TYR A 584 6.08 -13.84 23.74
CA TYR A 584 5.09 -12.80 23.97
C TYR A 584 4.15 -12.60 22.78
N GLN A 585 2.91 -12.29 23.13
CA GLN A 585 1.96 -11.65 22.23
C GLN A 585 1.96 -10.15 22.53
N LYS A 586 2.03 -9.33 21.49
CA LYS A 586 2.14 -7.87 21.60
C LYS A 586 0.97 -7.21 20.88
N ILE A 587 0.30 -6.32 21.56
CA ILE A 587 -0.67 -5.41 20.98
C ILE A 587 -0.04 -4.03 20.95
N VAL A 588 0.13 -3.48 19.76
CA VAL A 588 0.67 -2.15 19.55
C VAL A 588 -0.48 -1.23 19.24
N ILE A 589 -0.64 -0.18 20.03
CA ILE A 589 -1.65 0.84 19.82
C ILE A 589 -0.96 2.12 19.34
N VAL A 590 -1.45 2.65 18.23
CA VAL A 590 -0.99 3.92 17.67
C VAL A 590 -2.15 4.91 17.73
N ASN A 591 -1.95 5.94 18.54
CA ASN A 591 -2.92 7.02 18.66
C ASN A 591 -2.65 8.09 17.60
N HIS A 592 -3.64 8.39 16.78
CA HIS A 592 -3.57 9.40 15.74
C HIS A 592 -4.20 10.74 16.12
N GLU A 593 -4.78 10.79 17.32
CA GLU A 593 -5.43 11.98 17.83
C GLU A 593 -4.48 12.89 18.60
N ASP A 594 -4.88 14.13 18.84
CA ASP A 594 -4.11 15.13 19.59
C ASP A 594 -4.31 15.07 21.11
N PHE A 595 -5.02 14.05 21.59
CA PHE A 595 -5.24 13.79 23.00
C PHE A 595 -4.74 12.39 23.41
N SER A 596 -4.49 12.20 24.68
CA SER A 596 -4.07 10.90 25.21
C SER A 596 -5.16 9.84 24.99
N TRP A 597 -4.78 8.70 24.46
CA TRP A 597 -5.70 7.58 24.34
C TRP A 597 -5.94 6.94 25.70
N GLU A 598 -7.20 6.85 26.08
CA GLU A 598 -7.64 6.16 27.30
C GLU A 598 -8.65 5.08 26.90
N GLY A 599 -8.30 3.84 27.16
CA GLY A 599 -9.12 2.70 26.80
C GLY A 599 -8.76 1.43 27.58
N SER A 600 -9.39 0.33 27.21
CA SER A 600 -9.11 -0.98 27.80
C SER A 600 -8.92 -2.04 26.73
N ILE A 601 -8.12 -3.05 27.08
CA ILE A 601 -7.90 -4.26 26.29
C ILE A 601 -8.39 -5.44 27.10
N THR A 602 -9.40 -6.13 26.60
CA THR A 602 -9.98 -7.29 27.26
C THR A 602 -9.66 -8.55 26.45
N TYR A 603 -8.98 -9.51 27.06
CA TYR A 603 -8.75 -10.81 26.43
C TYR A 603 -10.01 -11.68 26.50
N LYS A 604 -10.34 -12.33 25.37
CA LYS A 604 -11.53 -13.17 25.20
C LYS A 604 -11.29 -14.65 25.53
N ILE A 605 -10.04 -15.04 25.74
CA ILE A 605 -9.70 -16.43 25.99
C ILE A 605 -9.97 -16.72 27.46
N PRO A 606 -10.79 -17.74 27.80
CA PRO A 606 -10.83 -18.24 29.16
C PRO A 606 -9.44 -18.75 29.51
N PHE A 607 -8.88 -18.27 30.60
CA PHE A 607 -7.66 -18.88 31.17
C PHE A 607 -7.99 -20.36 31.39
N SER A 608 -7.38 -21.22 30.58
CA SER A 608 -7.48 -22.68 30.73
C SER A 608 -6.58 -23.13 31.83
#